data_cc30c9cea6f9f1b5910eea7078b37a45
#
_entry.id   cc30c9cea6f9f1b5910eea7078b37a45
#
_cell.length_a   1.000
_cell.length_b   1.000
_cell.length_c   1.000
_cell.angle_alpha   90.00
_cell.angle_beta   90.00
_cell.angle_gamma   90.00
#
_symmetry.space_group_name_H-M   'P 1'
#
loop_
_entity.id
_entity.type
_entity.pdbx_description
1 polymer ?
#
loop_
_entity_poly.entity_id
_entity_poly.type
_entity_poly.pdbx_seq_one_letter_code
_entity_poly.pdbx_strand_id
1 'polypeptide(L)'
;MAFKKAEFELNKDQIVDLAIIVILVAYVSLTIAALWDTPYVLTFVLLPPPIILALRLKNRHALVVGLTSAVIGPLTEVFCVMGGLWSYSNTGGLPLIPPWLFLAWANFSLAIWMMFRIFLNAPFLASNPSRRLLMMLLCGIGIEIVVFVSLGESTLLALIAALAMIAILLATTKGWPIVIMMSTGLFLGPICESLPIAAGAWHYAQPQFMGMPIWMPLAYAVFGALVGRASQVASALALGKGKK
;
A
#
# COMPACT_ATOMS: atom_id res chain seq x y z
N MET A 1 -29.79 -17.26 -1.91
CA MET A 1 -28.85 -17.54 -0.82
C MET A 1 -29.06 -16.47 0.24
N ALA A 2 -29.75 -16.81 1.34
CA ALA A 2 -30.07 -15.85 2.39
C ALA A 2 -28.77 -15.45 3.12
N PHE A 3 -28.42 -14.17 3.11
CA PHE A 3 -27.37 -13.63 3.94
C PHE A 3 -27.79 -13.79 5.41
N LYS A 4 -27.23 -14.78 6.11
CA LYS A 4 -27.26 -14.77 7.57
C LYS A 4 -26.58 -13.46 7.98
N LYS A 5 -27.31 -12.59 8.68
CA LYS A 5 -26.78 -11.40 9.35
C LYS A 5 -25.78 -11.91 10.40
N ALA A 6 -24.52 -12.11 9.99
CA ALA A 6 -23.45 -12.34 10.94
C ALA A 6 -23.25 -11.00 11.63
N GLU A 7 -23.58 -10.92 12.92
CA GLU A 7 -23.14 -9.81 13.74
C GLU A 7 -21.61 -9.80 13.67
N PHE A 8 -21.08 -8.74 13.07
CA PHE A 8 -19.63 -8.57 12.92
C PHE A 8 -19.12 -8.03 14.27
N GLU A 9 -18.86 -8.94 15.20
CA GLU A 9 -18.22 -8.61 16.46
C GLU A 9 -16.71 -8.85 16.35
N LEU A 10 -15.95 -7.78 16.56
CA LEU A 10 -14.48 -7.88 16.67
C LEU A 10 -14.13 -8.53 18.00
N ASN A 11 -13.27 -9.54 17.96
CA ASN A 11 -12.69 -10.08 19.17
C ASN A 11 -11.61 -9.13 19.75
N LYS A 12 -11.18 -9.39 20.98
CA LYS A 12 -10.22 -8.53 21.70
C LYS A 12 -8.90 -8.32 20.93
N ASP A 13 -8.38 -9.36 20.28
CA ASP A 13 -7.14 -9.25 19.50
C ASP A 13 -7.32 -8.40 18.25
N GLN A 14 -8.46 -8.51 17.57
CA GLN A 14 -8.81 -7.69 16.41
C GLN A 14 -8.97 -6.21 16.77
N ILE A 15 -9.57 -5.93 17.95
CA ILE A 15 -9.69 -4.55 18.46
C ILE A 15 -8.29 -3.96 18.74
N VAL A 16 -7.40 -4.74 19.37
CA VAL A 16 -6.01 -4.33 19.61
C VAL A 16 -5.27 -4.10 18.30
N ASP A 17 -5.42 -5.00 17.31
CA ASP A 17 -4.80 -4.85 16.00
C ASP A 17 -5.30 -3.58 15.27
N LEU A 18 -6.60 -3.29 15.36
CA LEU A 18 -7.17 -2.08 14.78
C LEU A 18 -6.62 -0.81 15.47
N ALA A 19 -6.54 -0.80 16.78
CA ALA A 19 -5.95 0.31 17.52
C ALA A 19 -4.48 0.54 17.15
N ILE A 20 -3.69 -0.53 17.00
CA ILE A 20 -2.30 -0.45 16.56
C ILE A 20 -2.22 0.18 15.16
N ILE A 21 -3.06 -0.25 14.20
CA ILE A 21 -3.05 0.35 12.84
C ILE A 21 -3.37 1.84 12.91
N VAL A 22 -4.42 2.24 13.63
CA VAL A 22 -4.82 3.65 13.75
C VAL A 22 -3.68 4.49 14.33
N ILE A 23 -3.06 4.01 15.42
CA ILE A 23 -1.94 4.71 16.05
C ILE A 23 -0.74 4.82 15.10
N LEU A 24 -0.38 3.74 14.40
CA LEU A 24 0.78 3.73 13.51
C LEU A 24 0.53 4.56 12.25
N VAL A 25 -0.68 4.57 11.70
CA VAL A 25 -1.06 5.45 10.58
C VAL A 25 -0.93 6.91 10.99
N ALA A 26 -1.49 7.29 12.14
CA ALA A 26 -1.36 8.64 12.68
C ALA A 26 0.12 9.00 12.94
N TYR A 27 0.88 8.10 13.55
CA TYR A 27 2.32 8.29 13.80
C TYR A 27 3.09 8.53 12.49
N VAL A 28 2.92 7.68 11.47
CA VAL A 28 3.61 7.81 10.19
C VAL A 28 3.26 9.14 9.52
N SER A 29 1.96 9.47 9.41
CA SER A 29 1.51 10.70 8.76
C SER A 29 2.00 11.96 9.47
N LEU A 30 1.89 12.02 10.81
CA LEU A 30 2.35 13.15 11.62
C LEU A 30 3.87 13.29 11.57
N THR A 31 4.60 12.19 11.62
CA THR A 31 6.07 12.20 11.59
C THR A 31 6.59 12.68 10.24
N ILE A 32 5.99 12.22 9.13
CA ILE A 32 6.36 12.71 7.80
C ILE A 32 6.04 14.21 7.70
N ALA A 33 4.84 14.63 8.10
CA ALA A 33 4.45 16.03 8.05
C ALA A 33 5.37 16.95 8.87
N ALA A 34 5.91 16.46 10.00
CA ALA A 34 6.78 17.23 10.88
C ALA A 34 8.26 17.22 10.49
N LEU A 35 8.76 16.21 9.77
CA LEU A 35 10.20 15.96 9.58
C LEU A 35 10.58 15.72 8.10
N TRP A 36 9.72 16.01 7.13
CA TRP A 36 10.02 15.81 5.70
C TRP A 36 11.25 16.62 5.22
N ASP A 37 11.54 17.73 5.86
CA ASP A 37 12.69 18.60 5.57
C ASP A 37 14.03 18.03 6.09
N THR A 38 13.97 16.99 6.95
CA THR A 38 15.13 16.26 7.49
C THR A 38 15.05 14.77 7.15
N PRO A 39 15.20 14.37 5.86
CA PRO A 39 14.84 13.02 5.37
C PRO A 39 15.57 11.86 6.07
N TYR A 40 16.81 12.06 6.47
CA TYR A 40 17.58 11.02 7.17
C TYR A 40 17.12 10.84 8.63
N VAL A 41 16.79 11.94 9.34
CA VAL A 41 16.19 11.86 10.68
C VAL A 41 14.85 11.16 10.59
N LEU A 42 14.01 11.55 9.63
CA LEU A 42 12.72 10.91 9.37
C LEU A 42 12.87 9.42 9.10
N THR A 43 13.88 8.98 8.35
CA THR A 43 14.15 7.56 8.11
C THR A 43 14.34 6.79 9.42
N PHE A 44 15.15 7.31 10.34
CA PHE A 44 15.34 6.64 11.64
C PHE A 44 14.07 6.65 12.50
N VAL A 45 13.31 7.74 12.48
CA VAL A 45 12.08 7.89 13.26
C VAL A 45 10.97 6.98 12.71
N LEU A 46 10.95 6.68 11.42
CA LEU A 46 9.98 5.74 10.80
C LEU A 46 10.37 4.25 10.95
N LEU A 47 11.51 3.92 11.52
CA LEU A 47 11.94 2.53 11.70
C LEU A 47 11.05 1.72 12.68
N PRO A 48 10.57 2.28 13.83
CA PRO A 48 9.77 1.51 14.79
C PRO A 48 8.48 0.91 14.24
N PRO A 49 7.63 1.60 13.44
CA PRO A 49 6.37 1.06 12.94
C PRO A 49 6.48 -0.30 12.23
N PRO A 50 7.33 -0.51 11.21
CA PRO A 50 7.41 -1.80 10.54
C PRO A 50 7.93 -2.90 11.47
N ILE A 51 8.79 -2.57 12.44
CA ILE A 51 9.29 -3.52 13.43
C ILE A 51 8.14 -3.94 14.36
N ILE A 52 7.35 -2.98 14.88
CA ILE A 52 6.20 -3.27 15.76
C ILE A 52 5.19 -4.16 15.01
N LEU A 53 4.86 -3.83 13.76
CA LEU A 53 3.94 -4.63 12.95
C LEU A 53 4.49 -6.04 12.71
N ALA A 54 5.75 -6.19 12.35
CA ALA A 54 6.38 -7.49 12.12
C ALA A 54 6.40 -8.35 13.40
N LEU A 55 6.72 -7.75 14.56
CA LEU A 55 6.71 -8.42 15.86
C LEU A 55 5.28 -8.82 16.28
N ARG A 56 4.28 -7.94 16.04
CA ARG A 56 2.87 -8.24 16.34
C ARG A 56 2.33 -9.38 15.48
N LEU A 57 2.72 -9.45 14.22
CA LEU A 57 2.33 -10.52 13.32
C LEU A 57 3.01 -11.86 13.67
N LYS A 58 4.14 -11.84 14.36
CA LYS A 58 4.90 -13.03 14.81
C LYS A 58 5.15 -14.07 13.72
N ASN A 59 5.38 -13.59 12.49
CA ASN A 59 5.50 -14.46 11.32
C ASN A 59 6.66 -14.02 10.42
N ARG A 60 7.55 -14.95 10.04
CA ARG A 60 8.65 -14.69 9.10
C ARG A 60 8.17 -14.19 7.73
N HIS A 61 6.97 -14.60 7.33
CA HIS A 61 6.34 -14.08 6.12
C HIS A 61 6.10 -12.56 6.19
N ALA A 62 5.84 -11.99 7.38
CA ALA A 62 5.68 -10.55 7.56
C ALA A 62 6.95 -9.79 7.16
N LEU A 63 8.13 -10.31 7.52
CA LEU A 63 9.40 -9.69 7.11
C LEU A 63 9.56 -9.68 5.59
N VAL A 64 9.27 -10.80 4.92
CA VAL A 64 9.36 -10.88 3.46
C VAL A 64 8.33 -9.95 2.80
N VAL A 65 7.11 -9.88 3.32
CA VAL A 65 6.06 -8.97 2.82
C VAL A 65 6.50 -7.51 2.96
N GLY A 66 6.98 -7.11 4.14
CA GLY A 66 7.49 -5.76 4.36
C GLY A 66 8.67 -5.42 3.44
N LEU A 67 9.66 -6.31 3.32
CA LEU A 67 10.82 -6.12 2.43
C LEU A 67 10.43 -6.06 0.95
N THR A 68 9.49 -6.92 0.51
CA THR A 68 9.00 -6.89 -0.87
C THR A 68 8.36 -5.54 -1.20
N SER A 69 7.52 -5.03 -0.30
CA SER A 69 6.88 -3.73 -0.49
C SER A 69 7.86 -2.57 -0.38
N ALA A 70 8.84 -2.66 0.53
CA ALA A 70 9.93 -1.68 0.64
C ALA A 70 10.75 -1.55 -0.64
N VAL A 71 10.72 -2.53 -1.52
CA VAL A 71 11.39 -2.47 -2.84
C VAL A 71 10.41 -2.05 -3.93
N ILE A 72 9.26 -2.71 -4.02
CA ILE A 72 8.29 -2.46 -5.10
C ILE A 72 7.74 -1.03 -5.02
N GLY A 73 7.33 -0.56 -3.84
CA GLY A 73 6.75 0.77 -3.66
C GLY A 73 7.69 1.89 -4.12
N PRO A 74 8.90 2.02 -3.57
CA PRO A 74 9.85 3.04 -4.04
C PRO A 74 10.21 2.94 -5.52
N LEU A 75 10.27 1.74 -6.10
CA LEU A 75 10.46 1.59 -7.55
C LEU A 75 9.30 2.19 -8.34
N THR A 76 8.05 1.99 -7.91
CA THR A 76 6.89 2.62 -8.56
C THR A 76 6.93 4.13 -8.44
N GLU A 77 7.32 4.66 -7.27
CA GLU A 77 7.49 6.09 -7.03
C GLU A 77 8.49 6.72 -7.99
N VAL A 78 9.65 6.06 -8.20
CA VAL A 78 10.67 6.54 -9.14
C VAL A 78 10.06 6.76 -10.53
N PHE A 79 9.30 5.81 -11.05
CA PHE A 79 8.68 5.94 -12.38
C PHE A 79 7.60 7.02 -12.42
N CYS A 80 6.80 7.15 -11.36
CA CYS A 80 5.76 8.15 -11.29
C CYS A 80 6.35 9.58 -11.17
N VAL A 81 7.41 9.76 -10.39
CA VAL A 81 8.16 11.02 -10.29
C VAL A 81 8.84 11.35 -11.63
N MET A 82 9.48 10.38 -12.28
CA MET A 82 10.05 10.56 -13.64
C MET A 82 8.99 10.91 -14.67
N GLY A 83 7.78 10.38 -14.52
CA GLY A 83 6.62 10.68 -15.35
C GLY A 83 5.94 12.01 -15.02
N GLY A 84 6.43 12.75 -14.01
CA GLY A 84 5.92 14.07 -13.65
C GLY A 84 4.58 14.08 -12.90
N LEU A 85 4.12 12.93 -12.36
CA LEU A 85 2.85 12.87 -11.62
C LEU A 85 2.93 13.62 -10.29
N TRP A 86 4.08 13.56 -9.62
CA TRP A 86 4.39 14.32 -8.39
C TRP A 86 5.89 14.53 -8.20
N SER A 87 6.24 15.37 -7.27
CA SER A 87 7.64 15.63 -6.88
C SER A 87 7.76 15.75 -5.37
N TYR A 88 8.84 15.22 -4.80
CA TYR A 88 9.20 15.38 -3.39
C TYR A 88 9.93 16.71 -3.15
N SER A 89 9.58 17.41 -2.07
CA SER A 89 10.18 18.71 -1.73
C SER A 89 11.62 18.57 -1.22
N ASN A 90 11.92 17.46 -0.54
CA ASN A 90 13.28 17.15 -0.09
C ASN A 90 13.57 15.65 -0.18
N THR A 91 14.49 15.28 -1.05
CA THR A 91 14.92 13.89 -1.25
C THR A 91 16.17 13.52 -0.44
N GLY A 92 16.73 14.44 0.35
CA GLY A 92 17.98 14.21 1.08
C GLY A 92 19.21 14.09 0.18
N GLY A 93 19.16 14.68 -1.02
CA GLY A 93 20.24 14.59 -2.02
C GLY A 93 20.19 13.33 -2.89
N LEU A 94 19.19 12.47 -2.72
CA LEU A 94 18.91 11.36 -3.66
C LEU A 94 18.22 11.90 -4.93
N PRO A 95 18.35 11.22 -6.08
CA PRO A 95 17.91 11.80 -7.36
C PRO A 95 16.40 12.07 -7.46
N LEU A 96 15.55 11.23 -6.91
CA LEU A 96 14.11 11.27 -7.19
C LEU A 96 13.22 11.10 -5.95
N ILE A 97 13.60 10.21 -5.04
CA ILE A 97 12.79 9.81 -3.90
C ILE A 97 13.56 9.90 -2.58
N PRO A 98 12.91 10.25 -1.46
CA PRO A 98 13.59 10.33 -0.17
C PRO A 98 13.85 8.93 0.45
N PRO A 99 14.89 8.79 1.32
CA PRO A 99 15.28 7.49 1.87
C PRO A 99 14.24 6.88 2.82
N TRP A 100 13.43 7.68 3.49
CA TRP A 100 12.37 7.18 4.39
C TRP A 100 11.23 6.43 3.68
N LEU A 101 11.10 6.61 2.36
CA LEU A 101 10.02 6.03 1.56
C LEU A 101 10.01 4.51 1.59
N PHE A 102 11.19 3.87 1.68
CA PHE A 102 11.32 2.42 1.83
C PHE A 102 10.58 1.88 3.07
N LEU A 103 10.69 2.62 4.18
CA LEU A 103 10.00 2.25 5.43
C LEU A 103 8.50 2.56 5.38
N ALA A 104 8.10 3.66 4.74
CA ALA A 104 6.69 3.97 4.53
C ALA A 104 5.98 2.85 3.75
N TRP A 105 6.60 2.35 2.67
CA TRP A 105 6.05 1.26 1.87
C TRP A 105 6.09 -0.10 2.59
N ALA A 106 7.10 -0.37 3.42
CA ALA A 106 7.10 -1.55 4.28
C ALA A 106 5.87 -1.54 5.22
N ASN A 107 5.57 -0.39 5.83
CA ASN A 107 4.41 -0.22 6.69
C ASN A 107 3.09 -0.46 5.96
N PHE A 108 2.97 0.03 4.72
CA PHE A 108 1.75 -0.10 3.92
C PHE A 108 1.33 -1.56 3.73
N SER A 109 2.23 -2.44 3.28
CA SER A 109 1.90 -3.86 3.11
C SER A 109 1.68 -4.60 4.42
N LEU A 110 2.39 -4.24 5.49
CA LEU A 110 2.14 -4.82 6.81
C LEU A 110 0.79 -4.39 7.37
N ALA A 111 0.36 -3.14 7.11
CA ALA A 111 -0.99 -2.67 7.45
C ALA A 111 -2.06 -3.44 6.67
N ILE A 112 -1.87 -3.67 5.35
CA ILE A 112 -2.76 -4.53 4.55
C ILE A 112 -2.86 -5.93 5.18
N TRP A 113 -1.74 -6.53 5.59
CA TRP A 113 -1.77 -7.82 6.27
C TRP A 113 -2.58 -7.79 7.56
N MET A 114 -2.39 -6.77 8.41
CA MET A 114 -3.16 -6.66 9.65
C MET A 114 -4.65 -6.46 9.38
N MET A 115 -5.02 -5.64 8.39
CA MET A 115 -6.43 -5.49 7.97
C MET A 115 -7.02 -6.83 7.50
N PHE A 116 -6.24 -7.61 6.76
CA PHE A 116 -6.62 -8.95 6.34
C PHE A 116 -6.87 -9.89 7.53
N ARG A 117 -6.02 -9.84 8.55
CA ARG A 117 -6.17 -10.60 9.79
C ARG A 117 -7.42 -10.17 10.58
N ILE A 118 -7.70 -8.86 10.65
CA ILE A 118 -8.86 -8.31 11.35
C ILE A 118 -10.16 -8.77 10.68
N PHE A 119 -10.27 -8.62 9.36
CA PHE A 119 -11.54 -8.84 8.66
C PHE A 119 -11.78 -10.29 8.24
N LEU A 120 -10.73 -11.06 7.97
CA LEU A 120 -10.87 -12.44 7.47
C LEU A 120 -10.48 -13.50 8.49
N ASN A 121 -9.82 -13.12 9.57
CA ASN A 121 -9.24 -14.08 10.55
C ASN A 121 -8.46 -15.21 9.84
N ALA A 122 -7.76 -14.88 8.75
CA ALA A 122 -7.10 -15.82 7.86
C ALA A 122 -5.62 -15.48 7.68
N PRO A 123 -4.76 -16.45 7.41
CA PRO A 123 -3.36 -16.18 7.13
C PRO A 123 -3.20 -15.38 5.82
N PHE A 124 -2.32 -14.39 5.84
CA PHE A 124 -1.97 -13.59 4.66
C PHE A 124 -0.98 -14.35 3.76
N LEU A 125 -1.43 -15.47 3.18
CA LEU A 125 -0.61 -16.34 2.34
C LEU A 125 -1.33 -16.68 1.03
N ALA A 126 -0.54 -16.76 -0.05
CA ALA A 126 -1.06 -17.19 -1.34
C ALA A 126 -1.37 -18.69 -1.33
N SER A 127 -2.57 -19.08 -1.74
CA SER A 127 -3.01 -20.49 -1.82
C SER A 127 -2.20 -21.29 -2.86
N ASN A 128 -1.94 -20.70 -4.02
CA ASN A 128 -1.22 -21.29 -5.14
C ASN A 128 -0.12 -20.35 -5.64
N PRO A 129 0.99 -20.18 -4.87
CA PRO A 129 2.08 -19.32 -5.28
C PRO A 129 2.82 -19.91 -6.48
N SER A 130 3.11 -19.09 -7.49
CA SER A 130 3.95 -19.48 -8.62
C SER A 130 4.76 -18.29 -9.11
N ARG A 131 5.94 -18.56 -9.70
CA ARG A 131 6.76 -17.50 -10.32
C ARG A 131 5.99 -16.80 -11.44
N ARG A 132 5.20 -17.56 -12.22
CA ARG A 132 4.36 -17.00 -13.27
C ARG A 132 3.36 -16.00 -12.71
N LEU A 133 2.67 -16.33 -11.62
CA LEU A 133 1.72 -15.43 -10.97
C LEU A 133 2.43 -14.18 -10.44
N LEU A 134 3.61 -14.31 -9.82
CA LEU A 134 4.40 -13.16 -9.38
C LEU A 134 4.75 -12.24 -10.55
N MET A 135 5.24 -12.79 -11.66
CA MET A 135 5.55 -12.00 -12.85
C MET A 135 4.32 -11.29 -13.42
N MET A 136 3.17 -11.97 -13.47
CA MET A 136 1.91 -11.34 -13.93
C MET A 136 1.51 -10.17 -13.04
N LEU A 137 1.67 -10.28 -11.71
CA LEU A 137 1.37 -9.19 -10.77
C LEU A 137 2.35 -8.03 -10.93
N LEU A 138 3.64 -8.30 -11.09
CA LEU A 138 4.64 -7.27 -11.36
C LEU A 138 4.39 -6.56 -12.70
N CYS A 139 4.01 -7.30 -13.74
CA CYS A 139 3.57 -6.70 -15.00
C CYS A 139 2.31 -5.85 -14.83
N GLY A 140 1.36 -6.29 -13.99
CA GLY A 140 0.17 -5.51 -13.64
C GLY A 140 0.51 -4.17 -12.99
N ILE A 141 1.46 -4.16 -12.06
CA ILE A 141 1.99 -2.93 -11.44
C ILE A 141 2.65 -2.04 -12.51
N GLY A 142 3.47 -2.62 -13.39
CA GLY A 142 4.09 -1.87 -14.49
C GLY A 142 3.06 -1.24 -15.44
N ILE A 143 1.99 -1.97 -15.77
CA ILE A 143 0.87 -1.46 -16.59
C ILE A 143 0.17 -0.30 -15.86
N GLU A 144 -0.09 -0.45 -14.56
CA GLU A 144 -0.69 0.60 -13.74
C GLU A 144 0.13 1.90 -13.80
N ILE A 145 1.44 1.81 -13.60
CA ILE A 145 2.35 2.96 -13.69
C ILE A 145 2.26 3.62 -15.08
N VAL A 146 2.40 2.82 -16.14
CA VAL A 146 2.35 3.34 -17.53
C VAL A 146 1.02 4.03 -17.79
N VAL A 147 -0.09 3.45 -17.36
CA VAL A 147 -1.43 4.02 -17.53
C VAL A 147 -1.54 5.38 -16.83
N PHE A 148 -1.16 5.48 -15.55
CA PHE A 148 -1.28 6.73 -14.82
C PHE A 148 -0.26 7.78 -15.23
N VAL A 149 0.96 7.41 -15.60
CA VAL A 149 1.94 8.35 -16.20
C VAL A 149 1.44 8.89 -17.53
N SER A 150 0.79 8.05 -18.35
CA SER A 150 0.31 8.48 -19.67
C SER A 150 -1.02 9.25 -19.64
N LEU A 151 -1.88 8.96 -18.69
CA LEU A 151 -3.26 9.48 -18.63
C LEU A 151 -3.49 10.43 -17.44
N GLY A 152 -2.56 10.54 -16.51
CA GLY A 152 -2.73 11.28 -15.24
C GLY A 152 -2.99 12.77 -15.43
N GLU A 153 -2.59 13.35 -16.55
CA GLU A 153 -2.93 14.74 -16.91
C GLU A 153 -4.43 14.91 -17.23
N SER A 154 -5.09 13.85 -17.72
CA SER A 154 -6.54 13.85 -17.99
C SER A 154 -7.27 13.15 -16.86
N THR A 155 -7.83 13.93 -15.94
CA THR A 155 -8.61 13.41 -14.79
C THR A 155 -9.66 12.38 -15.21
N LEU A 156 -10.41 12.66 -16.29
CA LEU A 156 -11.46 11.76 -16.77
C LEU A 156 -10.90 10.43 -17.27
N LEU A 157 -9.82 10.46 -18.07
CA LEU A 157 -9.20 9.23 -18.59
C LEU A 157 -8.56 8.41 -17.47
N ALA A 158 -7.91 9.06 -16.51
CA ALA A 158 -7.32 8.40 -15.35
C ALA A 158 -8.41 7.74 -14.48
N LEU A 159 -9.56 8.40 -14.25
CA LEU A 159 -10.69 7.80 -13.54
C LEU A 159 -11.26 6.60 -14.27
N ILE A 160 -11.49 6.71 -15.58
CA ILE A 160 -11.98 5.58 -16.40
C ILE A 160 -10.99 4.41 -16.34
N ALA A 161 -9.70 4.68 -16.46
CA ALA A 161 -8.67 3.66 -16.39
C ALA A 161 -8.64 2.97 -15.03
N ALA A 162 -8.68 3.73 -13.92
CA ALA A 162 -8.73 3.19 -12.58
C ALA A 162 -9.96 2.28 -12.36
N LEU A 163 -11.15 2.73 -12.77
CA LEU A 163 -12.37 1.93 -12.68
C LEU A 163 -12.30 0.66 -13.53
N ALA A 164 -11.74 0.74 -14.74
CA ALA A 164 -11.54 -0.43 -15.59
C ALA A 164 -10.59 -1.45 -14.95
N MET A 165 -9.47 -1.00 -14.38
CA MET A 165 -8.52 -1.87 -13.67
C MET A 165 -9.15 -2.52 -12.44
N ILE A 166 -9.94 -1.78 -11.65
CA ILE A 166 -10.72 -2.30 -10.53
C ILE A 166 -11.68 -3.39 -11.01
N ALA A 167 -12.44 -3.14 -12.08
CA ALA A 167 -13.37 -4.11 -12.65
C ALA A 167 -12.67 -5.39 -13.11
N ILE A 168 -11.51 -5.27 -13.79
CA ILE A 168 -10.69 -6.40 -14.21
C ILE A 168 -10.20 -7.20 -12.99
N LEU A 169 -9.68 -6.54 -11.96
CA LEU A 169 -9.22 -7.21 -10.74
C LEU A 169 -10.36 -7.96 -10.04
N LEU A 170 -11.54 -7.37 -9.91
CA LEU A 170 -12.72 -8.02 -9.33
C LEU A 170 -13.23 -9.18 -10.17
N ALA A 171 -13.19 -9.08 -11.50
CA ALA A 171 -13.60 -10.15 -12.42
C ALA A 171 -12.62 -11.33 -12.42
N THR A 172 -11.33 -11.07 -12.31
CA THR A 172 -10.25 -12.08 -12.40
C THR A 172 -9.86 -12.68 -11.06
N THR A 173 -10.05 -11.94 -9.96
CA THR A 173 -9.68 -12.36 -8.61
C THR A 173 -10.93 -12.43 -7.72
N LYS A 174 -11.41 -13.64 -7.44
CA LYS A 174 -12.63 -13.83 -6.65
C LYS A 174 -12.38 -13.78 -5.14
N GLY A 175 -13.37 -13.26 -4.41
CA GLY A 175 -13.48 -13.36 -2.95
C GLY A 175 -13.07 -12.11 -2.18
N TRP A 176 -13.38 -12.10 -0.89
CA TRP A 176 -13.13 -11.01 0.04
C TRP A 176 -11.67 -10.54 0.15
N PRO A 177 -10.65 -11.43 -0.03
CA PRO A 177 -9.25 -11.01 0.04
C PRO A 177 -8.90 -9.82 -0.85
N ILE A 178 -9.36 -9.83 -2.10
CA ILE A 178 -9.05 -8.73 -3.03
C ILE A 178 -9.78 -7.44 -2.63
N VAL A 179 -11.03 -7.57 -2.17
CA VAL A 179 -11.83 -6.42 -1.72
C VAL A 179 -11.17 -5.73 -0.53
N ILE A 180 -10.67 -6.49 0.46
CA ILE A 180 -9.98 -5.92 1.62
C ILE A 180 -8.69 -5.21 1.21
N MET A 181 -7.88 -5.80 0.33
CA MET A 181 -6.65 -5.15 -0.16
C MET A 181 -6.96 -3.85 -0.89
N MET A 182 -7.98 -3.87 -1.78
CA MET A 182 -8.43 -2.68 -2.50
C MET A 182 -8.99 -1.61 -1.56
N SER A 183 -9.85 -1.98 -0.63
CA SER A 183 -10.42 -1.05 0.36
C SER A 183 -9.34 -0.47 1.26
N THR A 184 -8.36 -1.29 1.68
CA THR A 184 -7.23 -0.79 2.47
C THR A 184 -6.43 0.25 1.68
N GLY A 185 -6.09 -0.01 0.42
CA GLY A 185 -5.43 0.96 -0.43
C GLY A 185 -6.26 2.23 -0.62
N LEU A 186 -7.54 2.09 -0.99
CA LEU A 186 -8.49 3.18 -1.23
C LEU A 186 -8.57 4.19 -0.09
N PHE A 187 -8.54 3.71 1.15
CA PHE A 187 -8.72 4.57 2.33
C PHE A 187 -7.39 4.92 3.00
N LEU A 188 -6.49 3.96 3.23
CA LEU A 188 -5.24 4.24 3.94
C LEU A 188 -4.28 5.11 3.12
N GLY A 189 -4.20 4.93 1.80
CA GLY A 189 -3.35 5.75 0.95
C GLY A 189 -3.63 7.23 1.14
N PRO A 190 -4.84 7.73 0.76
CA PRO A 190 -5.19 9.13 0.90
C PRO A 190 -5.13 9.67 2.34
N ILE A 191 -5.51 8.85 3.34
CA ILE A 191 -5.43 9.25 4.76
C ILE A 191 -3.97 9.48 5.17
N CYS A 192 -3.07 8.57 4.79
CA CYS A 192 -1.65 8.71 5.12
C CYS A 192 -0.98 9.91 4.43
N GLU A 193 -1.46 10.29 3.24
CA GLU A 193 -0.83 11.33 2.43
C GLU A 193 -1.35 12.74 2.72
N SER A 194 -2.62 12.88 3.12
CA SER A 194 -3.29 14.18 3.22
C SER A 194 -2.53 15.17 4.12
N LEU A 195 -2.05 14.73 5.27
CA LEU A 195 -1.32 15.58 6.20
C LEU A 195 0.10 15.91 5.74
N PRO A 196 0.93 14.94 5.28
CA PRO A 196 2.22 15.22 4.65
C PRO A 196 2.14 16.18 3.45
N ILE A 197 1.16 16.02 2.56
CA ILE A 197 0.93 16.92 1.43
C ILE A 197 0.63 18.33 1.95
N ALA A 198 -0.29 18.47 2.90
CA ALA A 198 -0.62 19.76 3.50
C ALA A 198 0.59 20.44 4.19
N ALA A 199 1.54 19.64 4.69
CA ALA A 199 2.80 20.11 5.26
C ALA A 199 3.88 20.41 4.20
N GLY A 200 3.64 20.11 2.92
CA GLY A 200 4.54 20.39 1.81
C GLY A 200 5.61 19.31 1.56
N ALA A 201 5.44 18.10 2.07
CA ALA A 201 6.42 17.01 1.90
C ALA A 201 6.58 16.60 0.42
N TRP A 202 5.50 16.62 -0.36
CA TRP A 202 5.49 16.46 -1.81
C TRP A 202 4.29 17.16 -2.44
N HIS A 203 4.32 17.32 -3.75
CA HIS A 203 3.30 18.03 -4.53
C HIS A 203 2.92 17.21 -5.75
N TYR A 204 1.63 17.00 -5.94
CA TYR A 204 1.10 16.43 -7.17
C TYR A 204 1.03 17.47 -8.28
N ALA A 205 1.27 17.06 -9.53
CA ALA A 205 1.20 17.95 -10.69
C ALA A 205 -0.22 18.53 -10.90
N GLN A 206 -1.24 17.76 -10.54
CA GLN A 206 -2.66 18.14 -10.69
C GLN A 206 -3.45 17.91 -9.39
N PRO A 207 -3.26 18.75 -8.37
CA PRO A 207 -3.97 18.63 -7.10
C PRO A 207 -5.44 19.06 -7.26
N GLN A 208 -6.38 18.24 -6.82
CA GLN A 208 -7.82 18.50 -6.93
C GLN A 208 -8.56 18.28 -5.60
N PHE A 209 -8.24 17.22 -4.89
CA PHE A 209 -8.88 16.87 -3.63
C PHE A 209 -7.82 16.57 -2.57
N MET A 210 -7.81 17.27 -1.46
CA MET A 210 -6.83 17.15 -0.38
C MET A 210 -5.36 17.23 -0.86
N GLY A 211 -5.09 18.02 -1.90
CA GLY A 211 -3.77 18.19 -2.50
C GLY A 211 -3.34 17.08 -3.44
N MET A 212 -4.19 16.08 -3.72
CA MET A 212 -3.93 14.98 -4.64
C MET A 212 -4.95 14.94 -5.80
N PRO A 213 -4.65 14.27 -6.92
CA PRO A 213 -5.60 14.02 -7.99
C PRO A 213 -6.80 13.20 -7.50
N ILE A 214 -8.02 13.51 -7.97
CA ILE A 214 -9.23 12.81 -7.54
C ILE A 214 -9.26 11.32 -7.91
N TRP A 215 -8.47 10.88 -8.88
CA TRP A 215 -8.32 9.48 -9.28
C TRP A 215 -7.34 8.72 -8.36
N MET A 216 -6.51 9.40 -7.57
CA MET A 216 -5.47 8.79 -6.74
C MET A 216 -6.01 7.74 -5.74
N PRO A 217 -7.13 7.97 -5.02
CA PRO A 217 -7.69 6.93 -4.15
C PRO A 217 -8.00 5.62 -4.88
N LEU A 218 -8.49 5.70 -6.13
CA LEU A 218 -8.77 4.51 -6.96
C LEU A 218 -7.48 3.84 -7.44
N ALA A 219 -6.45 4.61 -7.76
CA ALA A 219 -5.11 4.06 -8.05
C ALA A 219 -4.55 3.32 -6.82
N TYR A 220 -4.68 3.87 -5.63
CA TYR A 220 -4.31 3.16 -4.39
C TYR A 220 -5.09 1.87 -4.17
N ALA A 221 -6.35 1.79 -4.59
CA ALA A 221 -7.10 0.55 -4.53
C ALA A 221 -6.50 -0.52 -5.44
N VAL A 222 -6.16 -0.17 -6.69
CA VAL A 222 -5.51 -1.08 -7.64
C VAL A 222 -4.13 -1.49 -7.13
N PHE A 223 -3.31 -0.52 -6.74
CA PHE A 223 -1.96 -0.74 -6.22
C PHE A 223 -1.96 -1.62 -4.97
N GLY A 224 -2.83 -1.34 -4.00
CA GLY A 224 -2.98 -2.13 -2.77
C GLY A 224 -3.31 -3.60 -3.07
N ALA A 225 -4.16 -3.85 -4.07
CA ALA A 225 -4.47 -5.20 -4.52
C ALA A 225 -3.28 -5.89 -5.17
N LEU A 226 -2.59 -5.23 -6.09
CA LEU A 226 -1.47 -5.79 -6.84
C LEU A 226 -0.25 -6.02 -5.94
N VAL A 227 0.15 -5.03 -5.14
CA VAL A 227 1.29 -5.13 -4.23
C VAL A 227 1.00 -6.11 -3.10
N GLY A 228 -0.21 -6.08 -2.53
CA GLY A 228 -0.62 -7.04 -1.52
C GLY A 228 -0.53 -8.48 -2.04
N ARG A 229 -1.04 -8.75 -3.24
CA ARG A 229 -0.94 -10.08 -3.88
C ARG A 229 0.48 -10.46 -4.26
N ALA A 230 1.27 -9.54 -4.81
CA ALA A 230 2.67 -9.78 -5.14
C ALA A 230 3.48 -10.15 -3.89
N SER A 231 3.30 -9.41 -2.80
CA SER A 231 3.95 -9.67 -1.51
C SER A 231 3.54 -11.01 -0.90
N GLN A 232 2.25 -11.41 -0.99
CA GLN A 232 1.79 -12.74 -0.59
C GLN A 232 2.50 -13.86 -1.38
N VAL A 233 2.55 -13.71 -2.71
CA VAL A 233 3.15 -14.71 -3.60
C VAL A 233 4.66 -14.78 -3.37
N ALA A 234 5.34 -13.64 -3.30
CA ALA A 234 6.78 -13.57 -3.03
C ALA A 234 7.15 -14.24 -1.71
N SER A 235 6.40 -13.94 -0.64
CA SER A 235 6.60 -14.54 0.68
C SER A 235 6.40 -16.07 0.67
N ALA A 236 5.35 -16.55 -0.02
CA ALA A 236 5.09 -17.98 -0.12
C ALA A 236 6.12 -18.73 -1.00
N LEU A 237 6.71 -18.06 -2.00
CA LEU A 237 7.81 -18.62 -2.81
C LEU A 237 9.12 -18.66 -2.05
N ALA A 238 9.40 -17.64 -1.21
CA ALA A 238 10.64 -17.54 -0.46
C ALA A 238 10.70 -18.52 0.73
N LEU A 239 9.60 -18.71 1.43
CA LEU A 239 9.56 -19.45 2.70
C LEU A 239 8.74 -20.75 2.63
N GLY A 240 8.15 -21.05 1.49
CA GLY A 240 7.20 -22.14 1.34
C GLY A 240 5.82 -21.80 1.93
N LYS A 241 4.85 -22.72 1.75
CA LYS A 241 3.55 -22.61 2.40
C LYS A 241 3.76 -22.83 3.90
N GLY A 242 3.48 -21.82 4.72
CA GLY A 242 3.55 -21.99 6.16
C GLY A 242 2.82 -23.28 6.59
N LYS A 243 3.45 -24.06 7.44
CA LYS A 243 2.76 -25.21 8.06
C LYS A 243 1.54 -24.65 8.79
N LYS A 244 0.38 -25.24 8.52
CA LYS A 244 -0.87 -24.95 9.21
C LYS A 244 -0.72 -25.21 10.70
#